data_9650575cdc8af694687ce8af6adc3f72
#
_entry.id   9650575cdc8af694687ce8af6adc3f72
#
_cell.length_a   1.000
_cell.length_b   1.000
_cell.length_c   1.000
_cell.angle_alpha   90.00
_cell.angle_beta   90.00
_cell.angle_gamma   90.00
#
_symmetry.space_group_name_H-M   'P 1'
#
loop_
_entity.id
_entity.type
_entity.pdbx_description
1 polymer ?
#
loop_
_entity_poly.entity_id
_entity_poly.type
_entity_poly.pdbx_seq_one_letter_code
_entity_poly.pdbx_strand_id
1 'polypeptide(L)'
;MADVDLNTGPDLPEKTDFGIGCIGAGFIMRDIHLPAYNEAGFRPVAIASRTPANARTAAEENRVPKVYDTWQELLDDPDVEIVDIAYPPDQQLEIVREAASRPHVKGILAQKPVAFTLEEAVEMVKVCDQTGTKLGVNHNMRYDQSMRALKTLLDRGELGTPVVAEIVMNARPHWQEFIKPYGQIALLNMSIHHLDAFRYLFGDPERVVVSARPDPSHDFPHEDGLAFYILEYADGLRAIGLDNCFTWVDHRIDWRVEGTEGVAKGTIGWPDYPEGSPSTIDWTTRELDGKWEQPRWKERWFPHAFKGTMGQLMRAIQDDVEPEISGRTTLGTMALVEAAYRSFREGRAVPLEETRAEAGIA
;
A
#
# COMPACT_ATOMS: atom_id res chain seq x y z
N MET A 1 -29.15 14.43 10.95
CA MET A 1 -28.24 14.35 9.82
C MET A 1 -28.42 12.93 9.27
N ALA A 2 -28.67 12.78 7.99
CA ALA A 2 -28.70 11.44 7.39
C ALA A 2 -27.28 10.87 7.55
N ASP A 3 -27.22 9.61 7.99
CA ASP A 3 -25.96 8.86 8.08
C ASP A 3 -25.48 8.66 6.63
N VAL A 4 -24.51 9.45 6.19
CA VAL A 4 -23.98 9.33 4.85
C VAL A 4 -23.10 8.11 4.82
N ASP A 5 -23.60 7.03 4.23
CA ASP A 5 -22.82 5.81 4.02
C ASP A 5 -21.66 6.12 3.06
N LEU A 6 -20.47 6.27 3.61
CA LEU A 6 -19.24 6.56 2.87
C LEU A 6 -18.45 5.30 2.47
N ASN A 7 -19.04 4.11 2.65
CA ASN A 7 -18.41 2.83 2.29
C ASN A 7 -16.95 2.72 2.78
N THR A 8 -16.72 2.97 4.05
CA THR A 8 -15.38 3.00 4.65
C THR A 8 -14.83 1.62 5.01
N GLY A 9 -15.68 0.60 5.03
CA GLY A 9 -15.28 -0.79 5.24
C GLY A 9 -14.73 -1.44 3.97
N PRO A 10 -13.81 -2.40 4.10
CA PRO A 10 -13.44 -3.25 2.96
C PRO A 10 -14.61 -4.18 2.61
N ASP A 11 -14.80 -4.42 1.32
CA ASP A 11 -15.69 -5.49 0.85
C ASP A 11 -15.02 -6.83 1.15
N LEU A 12 -15.40 -7.46 2.26
CA LEU A 12 -14.88 -8.76 2.64
C LEU A 12 -15.53 -9.89 1.80
N PRO A 13 -14.79 -10.98 1.51
CA PRO A 13 -15.34 -12.12 0.80
C PRO A 13 -16.36 -12.87 1.67
N GLU A 14 -17.28 -13.62 1.04
CA GLU A 14 -18.15 -14.54 1.75
C GLU A 14 -17.35 -15.69 2.37
N LYS A 15 -16.36 -16.20 1.62
CA LYS A 15 -15.46 -17.25 2.06
C LYS A 15 -14.19 -16.65 2.67
N THR A 16 -14.00 -16.82 3.97
CA THR A 16 -12.86 -16.32 4.74
C THR A 16 -11.93 -17.42 5.26
N ASP A 17 -12.20 -18.68 4.95
CA ASP A 17 -11.53 -19.86 5.50
C ASP A 17 -10.35 -20.38 4.66
N PHE A 18 -9.84 -19.57 3.72
CA PHE A 18 -8.59 -19.87 3.03
C PHE A 18 -7.44 -19.99 4.03
N GLY A 19 -6.61 -21.03 3.89
CA GLY A 19 -5.40 -21.17 4.68
C GLY A 19 -4.35 -20.15 4.27
N ILE A 20 -3.94 -19.28 5.20
CA ILE A 20 -2.90 -18.28 4.96
C ILE A 20 -1.57 -18.77 5.52
N GLY A 21 -0.55 -18.87 4.68
CA GLY A 21 0.83 -19.08 5.05
C GLY A 21 1.57 -17.74 5.14
N CYS A 22 2.11 -17.41 6.31
CA CYS A 22 2.75 -16.14 6.60
C CYS A 22 4.27 -16.27 6.51
N ILE A 23 4.91 -15.54 5.61
CA ILE A 23 6.36 -15.52 5.42
C ILE A 23 6.93 -14.21 5.93
N GLY A 24 7.67 -14.28 7.03
CA GLY A 24 8.17 -13.17 7.83
C GLY A 24 7.47 -13.09 9.18
N ALA A 25 8.20 -12.67 10.21
CA ALA A 25 7.69 -12.51 11.58
C ALA A 25 8.21 -11.21 12.22
N GLY A 26 8.45 -10.18 11.38
CA GLY A 26 8.78 -8.84 11.84
C GLY A 26 7.55 -8.07 12.30
N PHE A 27 7.76 -6.81 12.68
CA PHE A 27 6.72 -5.88 13.13
C PHE A 27 5.46 -5.94 12.26
N ILE A 28 5.60 -5.81 10.93
CA ILE A 28 4.44 -5.70 10.05
C ILE A 28 3.58 -6.98 10.06
N MET A 29 4.19 -8.15 10.09
CA MET A 29 3.46 -9.42 10.14
C MET A 29 2.88 -9.68 11.53
N ARG A 30 3.74 -9.64 12.57
CA ARG A 30 3.36 -10.04 13.93
C ARG A 30 2.35 -9.08 14.55
N ASP A 31 2.59 -7.76 14.41
CA ASP A 31 1.85 -6.74 15.16
C ASP A 31 0.73 -6.09 14.35
N ILE A 32 0.68 -6.33 13.02
CA ILE A 32 -0.29 -5.68 12.13
C ILE A 32 -1.11 -6.69 11.31
N HIS A 33 -0.47 -7.53 10.43
CA HIS A 33 -1.23 -8.45 9.58
C HIS A 33 -1.99 -9.49 10.41
N LEU A 34 -1.30 -10.22 11.26
CA LEU A 34 -1.91 -11.29 12.05
C LEU A 34 -3.02 -10.81 12.97
N PRO A 35 -2.88 -9.69 13.73
CA PRO A 35 -4.00 -9.10 14.48
C PRO A 35 -5.19 -8.71 13.59
N ALA A 36 -4.95 -8.10 12.42
CA ALA A 36 -6.01 -7.75 11.47
C ALA A 36 -6.74 -8.99 10.95
N TYR A 37 -6.01 -10.07 10.65
CA TYR A 37 -6.59 -11.34 10.18
C TYR A 37 -7.42 -12.02 11.27
N ASN A 38 -6.93 -12.05 12.51
CA ASN A 38 -7.68 -12.59 13.63
C ASN A 38 -8.98 -11.81 13.88
N GLU A 39 -8.94 -10.48 13.81
CA GLU A 39 -10.14 -9.63 13.95
C GLU A 39 -11.14 -9.87 12.81
N ALA A 40 -10.66 -10.07 11.58
CA ALA A 40 -11.50 -10.33 10.42
C ALA A 40 -12.02 -11.78 10.33
N GLY A 41 -11.56 -12.68 11.23
CA GLY A 41 -11.91 -14.10 11.17
C GLY A 41 -11.24 -14.86 10.02
N PHE A 42 -10.13 -14.35 9.49
CA PHE A 42 -9.31 -15.06 8.52
C PHE A 42 -8.50 -16.16 9.19
N ARG A 43 -7.96 -17.09 8.41
CA ARG A 43 -7.36 -18.32 8.92
C ARG A 43 -5.84 -18.41 8.62
N PRO A 44 -4.95 -17.72 9.39
CA PRO A 44 -3.52 -17.98 9.31
C PRO A 44 -3.22 -19.39 9.84
N VAL A 45 -2.67 -20.24 8.98
CA VAL A 45 -2.43 -21.68 9.30
C VAL A 45 -0.98 -22.00 9.56
N ALA A 46 -0.06 -21.21 8.99
CA ALA A 46 1.37 -21.46 9.08
C ALA A 46 2.16 -20.15 9.08
N ILE A 47 3.32 -20.18 9.73
CA ILE A 47 4.27 -19.07 9.70
C ILE A 47 5.70 -19.58 9.60
N ALA A 48 6.53 -18.90 8.82
CA ALA A 48 7.98 -19.10 8.76
C ALA A 48 8.71 -17.76 8.78
N SER A 49 9.92 -17.74 9.31
CA SER A 49 10.76 -16.56 9.32
C SER A 49 12.23 -16.94 9.29
N ARG A 50 13.06 -16.07 8.70
CA ARG A 50 14.53 -16.18 8.74
C ARG A 50 15.09 -16.37 10.15
N THR A 51 14.38 -15.86 11.16
CA THR A 51 14.67 -16.07 12.58
C THR A 51 13.56 -16.93 13.18
N PRO A 52 13.76 -18.28 13.34
CA PRO A 52 12.71 -19.18 13.81
C PRO A 52 12.12 -18.80 15.18
N ALA A 53 12.92 -18.19 16.06
CA ALA A 53 12.42 -17.68 17.35
C ALA A 53 11.34 -16.62 17.19
N ASN A 54 11.50 -15.70 16.24
CA ASN A 54 10.49 -14.67 15.95
C ASN A 54 9.20 -15.30 15.39
N ALA A 55 9.33 -16.33 14.55
CA ALA A 55 8.17 -17.05 14.03
C ALA A 55 7.38 -17.74 15.15
N ARG A 56 8.07 -18.39 16.10
CA ARG A 56 7.43 -18.99 17.28
C ARG A 56 6.70 -17.95 18.16
N THR A 57 7.36 -16.84 18.45
CA THR A 57 6.73 -15.75 19.23
C THR A 57 5.48 -15.22 18.51
N ALA A 58 5.58 -14.89 17.22
CA ALA A 58 4.44 -14.40 16.44
C ALA A 58 3.29 -15.42 16.39
N ALA A 59 3.61 -16.71 16.27
CA ALA A 59 2.63 -17.79 16.27
C ALA A 59 1.88 -17.91 17.60
N GLU A 60 2.61 -17.86 18.71
CA GLU A 60 2.02 -17.91 20.08
C GLU A 60 1.10 -16.71 20.32
N GLU A 61 1.56 -15.49 20.03
CA GLU A 61 0.81 -14.26 20.24
C GLU A 61 -0.46 -14.19 19.37
N ASN A 62 -0.40 -14.73 18.15
CA ASN A 62 -1.47 -14.64 17.16
C ASN A 62 -2.19 -15.97 16.87
N ARG A 63 -1.90 -17.03 17.61
CA ARG A 63 -2.56 -18.34 17.53
C ARG A 63 -2.41 -19.03 16.15
N VAL A 64 -1.25 -18.86 15.51
CA VAL A 64 -0.93 -19.57 14.27
C VAL A 64 -0.51 -21.01 14.62
N PRO A 65 -1.18 -22.05 14.10
CA PRO A 65 -1.00 -23.42 14.61
C PRO A 65 0.30 -24.10 14.19
N LYS A 66 0.88 -23.70 13.02
CA LYS A 66 2.07 -24.36 12.49
C LYS A 66 3.22 -23.36 12.34
N VAL A 67 4.41 -23.75 12.77
CA VAL A 67 5.64 -22.97 12.60
C VAL A 67 6.65 -23.82 11.84
N TYR A 68 7.16 -23.29 10.74
CA TYR A 68 8.19 -23.92 9.92
C TYR A 68 9.53 -23.23 10.09
N ASP A 69 10.63 -23.96 9.95
CA ASP A 69 11.97 -23.39 10.05
C ASP A 69 12.36 -22.61 8.80
N THR A 70 11.79 -22.99 7.65
CA THR A 70 12.01 -22.33 6.36
C THR A 70 10.70 -22.00 5.66
N TRP A 71 10.70 -20.96 4.82
CA TRP A 71 9.52 -20.63 4.01
C TRP A 71 9.28 -21.68 2.90
N GLN A 72 10.30 -22.42 2.47
CA GLN A 72 10.16 -23.53 1.53
C GLN A 72 9.30 -24.66 2.14
N GLU A 73 9.58 -25.05 3.38
CA GLU A 73 8.76 -26.03 4.09
C GLU A 73 7.31 -25.56 4.28
N LEU A 74 7.11 -24.26 4.56
CA LEU A 74 5.77 -23.67 4.63
C LEU A 74 5.03 -23.76 3.30
N LEU A 75 5.71 -23.51 2.18
CA LEU A 75 5.11 -23.61 0.84
C LEU A 75 4.74 -25.04 0.45
N ASP A 76 5.34 -26.06 1.06
CA ASP A 76 5.02 -27.47 0.81
C ASP A 76 3.80 -27.95 1.62
N ASP A 77 3.27 -27.14 2.55
CA ASP A 77 2.05 -27.44 3.31
C ASP A 77 0.80 -27.24 2.46
N PRO A 78 0.03 -28.31 2.13
CA PRO A 78 -1.15 -28.21 1.29
C PRO A 78 -2.32 -27.41 1.90
N ASP A 79 -2.28 -27.12 3.21
CA ASP A 79 -3.25 -26.26 3.87
C ASP A 79 -3.01 -24.76 3.56
N VAL A 80 -1.87 -24.40 2.98
CA VAL A 80 -1.53 -23.03 2.58
C VAL A 80 -2.10 -22.73 1.19
N GLU A 81 -3.21 -22.05 1.13
CA GLU A 81 -3.86 -21.66 -0.13
C GLU A 81 -3.51 -20.23 -0.57
N ILE A 82 -3.15 -19.36 0.38
CA ILE A 82 -2.70 -17.98 0.14
C ILE A 82 -1.38 -17.77 0.87
N VAL A 83 -0.42 -17.16 0.18
CA VAL A 83 0.88 -16.81 0.77
C VAL A 83 0.93 -15.30 1.03
N ASP A 84 1.18 -14.91 2.27
CA ASP A 84 1.39 -13.51 2.68
C ASP A 84 2.88 -13.27 2.94
N ILE A 85 3.50 -12.43 2.12
CA ILE A 85 4.94 -12.18 2.14
C ILE A 85 5.23 -10.86 2.83
N ALA A 86 5.92 -10.88 3.97
CA ALA A 86 6.39 -9.70 4.70
C ALA A 86 7.93 -9.66 4.73
N TYR A 87 8.50 -9.63 3.54
CA TYR A 87 9.95 -9.61 3.30
C TYR A 87 10.37 -8.32 2.58
N PRO A 88 11.67 -7.92 2.67
CA PRO A 88 12.21 -6.84 1.88
C PRO A 88 12.07 -7.06 0.37
N PRO A 89 12.00 -5.97 -0.44
CA PRO A 89 11.66 -6.06 -1.87
C PRO A 89 12.63 -6.91 -2.70
N ASP A 90 13.91 -6.95 -2.35
CA ASP A 90 14.96 -7.71 -3.03
C ASP A 90 14.85 -9.23 -2.85
N GLN A 91 13.97 -9.70 -1.96
CA GLN A 91 13.78 -11.13 -1.66
C GLN A 91 12.41 -11.66 -2.08
N GLN A 92 11.49 -10.81 -2.48
CA GLN A 92 10.12 -11.21 -2.77
C GLN A 92 10.00 -12.00 -4.08
N LEU A 93 10.77 -11.67 -5.12
CA LEU A 93 10.66 -12.34 -6.43
C LEU A 93 10.94 -13.85 -6.33
N GLU A 94 11.94 -14.25 -5.57
CA GLU A 94 12.25 -15.69 -5.36
C GLU A 94 11.07 -16.40 -4.68
N ILE A 95 10.54 -15.79 -3.60
CA ILE A 95 9.40 -16.36 -2.87
C ILE A 95 8.15 -16.45 -3.75
N VAL A 96 7.88 -15.43 -4.55
CA VAL A 96 6.73 -15.40 -5.49
C VAL A 96 6.87 -16.52 -6.53
N ARG A 97 8.05 -16.71 -7.12
CA ARG A 97 8.29 -17.80 -8.09
C ARG A 97 8.02 -19.19 -7.49
N GLU A 98 8.56 -19.44 -6.31
CA GLU A 98 8.37 -20.70 -5.63
C GLU A 98 6.92 -20.92 -5.19
N ALA A 99 6.28 -19.89 -4.62
CA ALA A 99 4.87 -19.96 -4.21
C ALA A 99 3.94 -20.21 -5.41
N ALA A 100 4.12 -19.49 -6.51
CA ALA A 100 3.33 -19.65 -7.72
C ALA A 100 3.53 -21.03 -8.40
N SER A 101 4.65 -21.71 -8.14
CA SER A 101 4.88 -23.06 -8.64
C SER A 101 4.09 -24.15 -7.90
N ARG A 102 3.51 -23.84 -6.74
CA ARG A 102 2.75 -24.79 -5.92
C ARG A 102 1.28 -24.83 -6.37
N PRO A 103 0.74 -25.94 -6.84
CA PRO A 103 -0.63 -25.99 -7.43
C PRO A 103 -1.75 -25.73 -6.41
N HIS A 104 -1.48 -25.83 -5.11
CA HIS A 104 -2.45 -25.52 -4.05
C HIS A 104 -2.46 -24.03 -3.68
N VAL A 105 -1.44 -23.25 -4.06
CA VAL A 105 -1.37 -21.81 -3.81
C VAL A 105 -2.18 -21.08 -4.88
N LYS A 106 -3.26 -20.46 -4.45
CA LYS A 106 -4.24 -19.74 -5.30
C LYS A 106 -3.95 -18.25 -5.40
N GLY A 107 -3.31 -17.70 -4.38
CA GLY A 107 -2.99 -16.27 -4.32
C GLY A 107 -1.77 -15.96 -3.48
N ILE A 108 -1.16 -14.83 -3.79
CA ILE A 108 0.01 -14.29 -3.11
C ILE A 108 -0.28 -12.83 -2.79
N LEU A 109 -0.11 -12.43 -1.53
CA LEU A 109 -0.09 -11.03 -1.10
C LEU A 109 1.37 -10.63 -0.86
N ALA A 110 1.95 -9.89 -1.78
CA ALA A 110 3.30 -9.36 -1.66
C ALA A 110 3.32 -8.04 -0.89
N GLN A 111 4.40 -7.74 -0.18
CA GLN A 111 4.57 -6.46 0.51
C GLN A 111 5.00 -5.35 -0.47
N LYS A 112 4.64 -4.11 -0.16
CA LYS A 112 5.17 -2.94 -0.88
C LYS A 112 6.53 -2.50 -0.26
N PRO A 113 7.45 -1.95 -1.07
CA PRO A 113 7.44 -2.05 -2.52
C PRO A 113 7.53 -3.51 -2.95
N VAL A 114 6.82 -3.85 -4.03
CA VAL A 114 6.71 -5.24 -4.48
C VAL A 114 8.06 -5.83 -4.90
N ALA A 115 8.92 -4.97 -5.47
CA ALA A 115 10.26 -5.27 -5.90
C ALA A 115 11.15 -4.04 -5.71
N PHE A 116 12.44 -4.20 -5.89
CA PHE A 116 13.37 -3.09 -5.88
C PHE A 116 13.41 -2.36 -7.23
N THR A 117 13.21 -3.09 -8.32
CA THR A 117 13.16 -2.53 -9.68
C THR A 117 11.82 -2.81 -10.37
N LEU A 118 11.52 -2.02 -11.40
CA LEU A 118 10.33 -2.21 -12.21
C LEU A 118 10.38 -3.52 -13.00
N GLU A 119 11.56 -3.93 -13.48
CA GLU A 119 11.77 -5.18 -14.20
C GLU A 119 11.46 -6.42 -13.34
N GLU A 120 11.89 -6.41 -12.07
CA GLU A 120 11.54 -7.47 -11.12
C GLU A 120 10.03 -7.54 -10.86
N ALA A 121 9.37 -6.38 -10.74
CA ALA A 121 7.92 -6.32 -10.60
C ALA A 121 7.19 -6.89 -11.82
N VAL A 122 7.65 -6.58 -13.03
CA VAL A 122 7.13 -7.16 -14.29
C VAL A 122 7.28 -8.67 -14.30
N GLU A 123 8.45 -9.17 -13.88
CA GLU A 123 8.69 -10.62 -13.82
C GLU A 123 7.78 -11.32 -12.80
N MET A 124 7.51 -10.71 -11.65
CA MET A 124 6.55 -11.27 -10.67
C MET A 124 5.16 -11.42 -11.26
N VAL A 125 4.66 -10.40 -11.95
CA VAL A 125 3.36 -10.44 -12.61
C VAL A 125 3.34 -11.55 -13.65
N LYS A 126 4.37 -11.64 -14.50
CA LYS A 126 4.49 -12.66 -15.53
C LYS A 126 4.49 -14.09 -14.97
N VAL A 127 5.21 -14.33 -13.88
CA VAL A 127 5.24 -15.64 -13.22
C VAL A 127 3.84 -16.03 -12.71
N CYS A 128 3.15 -15.12 -12.06
CA CYS A 128 1.80 -15.37 -11.54
C CYS A 128 0.78 -15.58 -12.67
N ASP A 129 0.89 -14.84 -13.77
CA ASP A 129 0.04 -15.02 -14.95
C ASP A 129 0.21 -16.41 -15.59
N GLN A 130 1.45 -16.90 -15.67
CA GLN A 130 1.74 -18.22 -16.26
C GLN A 130 1.15 -19.36 -15.44
N THR A 131 0.99 -19.18 -14.15
CA THR A 131 0.45 -20.21 -13.22
C THR A 131 -1.02 -20.03 -12.90
N GLY A 132 -1.61 -18.86 -13.21
CA GLY A 132 -2.97 -18.50 -12.83
C GLY A 132 -3.11 -18.10 -11.36
N THR A 133 -2.00 -17.91 -10.64
CA THR A 133 -1.98 -17.47 -9.25
C THR A 133 -2.32 -15.99 -9.17
N LYS A 134 -3.29 -15.60 -8.32
CA LYS A 134 -3.65 -14.18 -8.14
C LYS A 134 -2.58 -13.46 -7.35
N LEU A 135 -1.97 -12.43 -7.91
CA LEU A 135 -0.98 -11.60 -7.23
C LEU A 135 -1.63 -10.29 -6.74
N GLY A 136 -1.72 -10.11 -5.42
CA GLY A 136 -2.04 -8.86 -4.77
C GLY A 136 -0.77 -8.22 -4.20
N VAL A 137 -0.74 -6.89 -4.14
CA VAL A 137 0.33 -6.13 -3.48
C VAL A 137 -0.27 -5.27 -2.36
N ASN A 138 0.37 -5.25 -1.21
CA ASN A 138 -0.17 -4.64 0.00
C ASN A 138 -0.16 -3.11 -0.03
N HIS A 139 -0.91 -2.52 -0.96
CA HIS A 139 -1.21 -1.08 -1.02
C HIS A 139 -2.31 -0.74 0.00
N ASN A 140 -1.99 -0.94 1.28
CA ASN A 140 -2.94 -0.85 2.38
C ASN A 140 -3.57 0.53 2.58
N MET A 141 -2.93 1.61 2.12
CA MET A 141 -3.48 2.96 2.23
C MET A 141 -4.80 3.14 1.47
N ARG A 142 -5.06 2.39 0.40
CA ARG A 142 -6.35 2.37 -0.31
C ARG A 142 -7.51 1.93 0.59
N TYR A 143 -7.22 1.17 1.67
CA TYR A 143 -8.21 0.67 2.64
C TYR A 143 -8.23 1.46 3.95
N ASP A 144 -7.50 2.58 4.01
CA ASP A 144 -7.70 3.56 5.06
C ASP A 144 -9.10 4.18 4.98
N GLN A 145 -9.76 4.37 6.12
CA GLN A 145 -11.15 4.82 6.17
C GLN A 145 -11.35 6.17 5.50
N SER A 146 -10.39 7.09 5.68
CA SER A 146 -10.48 8.43 5.07
C SER A 146 -10.27 8.36 3.56
N MET A 147 -9.38 7.50 3.06
CA MET A 147 -9.17 7.29 1.63
C MET A 147 -10.36 6.61 0.96
N ARG A 148 -10.98 5.62 1.60
CA ARG A 148 -12.23 4.99 1.14
C ARG A 148 -13.38 6.00 1.07
N ALA A 149 -13.55 6.79 2.14
CA ALA A 149 -14.56 7.85 2.17
C ALA A 149 -14.34 8.89 1.07
N LEU A 150 -13.10 9.35 0.90
CA LEU A 150 -12.74 10.29 -0.17
C LEU A 150 -13.05 9.71 -1.56
N LYS A 151 -12.67 8.44 -1.80
CA LYS A 151 -13.00 7.76 -3.07
C LYS A 151 -14.50 7.73 -3.33
N THR A 152 -15.30 7.43 -2.30
CA THR A 152 -16.76 7.43 -2.39
C THR A 152 -17.32 8.81 -2.75
N LEU A 153 -16.81 9.89 -2.16
CA LEU A 153 -17.23 11.25 -2.49
C LEU A 153 -16.87 11.63 -3.95
N LEU A 154 -15.66 11.24 -4.39
CA LEU A 154 -15.21 11.47 -5.77
C LEU A 154 -16.07 10.68 -6.78
N ASP A 155 -16.32 9.41 -6.53
CA ASP A 155 -17.12 8.54 -7.42
C ASP A 155 -18.58 8.98 -7.52
N ARG A 156 -19.13 9.61 -6.48
CA ARG A 156 -20.47 10.22 -6.48
C ARG A 156 -20.50 11.60 -7.12
N GLY A 157 -19.34 12.18 -7.46
CA GLY A 157 -19.24 13.53 -8.00
C GLY A 157 -19.54 14.64 -6.99
N GLU A 158 -19.56 14.35 -5.69
CA GLU A 158 -19.89 15.30 -4.61
C GLU A 158 -18.95 16.52 -4.58
N LEU A 159 -17.70 16.34 -4.98
CA LEU A 159 -16.73 17.42 -5.05
C LEU A 159 -16.69 18.12 -6.42
N GLY A 160 -17.49 17.67 -7.39
CA GLY A 160 -17.39 18.12 -8.78
C GLY A 160 -16.11 17.62 -9.46
N THR A 161 -15.58 18.41 -10.41
CA THR A 161 -14.30 18.10 -11.08
C THR A 161 -13.13 18.43 -10.15
N PRO A 162 -12.26 17.47 -9.79
CA PRO A 162 -11.08 17.75 -8.98
C PRO A 162 -10.13 18.74 -9.68
N VAL A 163 -9.61 19.71 -8.94
CA VAL A 163 -8.73 20.78 -9.45
C VAL A 163 -7.34 20.67 -8.84
N VAL A 164 -7.28 20.46 -7.53
CA VAL A 164 -6.03 20.26 -6.79
C VAL A 164 -6.19 19.18 -5.73
N ALA A 165 -5.18 18.35 -5.58
CA ALA A 165 -5.07 17.37 -4.52
C ALA A 165 -3.69 17.47 -3.86
N GLU A 166 -3.62 17.23 -2.56
CA GLU A 166 -2.36 17.21 -1.83
C GLU A 166 -2.31 16.09 -0.79
N ILE A 167 -1.11 15.51 -0.60
CA ILE A 167 -0.78 14.65 0.52
C ILE A 167 0.56 15.14 1.09
N VAL A 168 0.58 15.42 2.38
CA VAL A 168 1.76 15.92 3.10
C VAL A 168 2.07 14.98 4.25
N MET A 169 3.20 14.28 4.16
CA MET A 169 3.70 13.42 5.22
C MET A 169 4.87 14.06 5.94
N ASN A 170 4.79 14.08 7.26
CA ASN A 170 5.88 14.37 8.16
C ASN A 170 6.08 13.17 9.08
N ALA A 171 7.08 12.33 8.79
CA ALA A 171 7.29 11.10 9.54
C ALA A 171 8.71 10.55 9.36
N ARG A 172 9.27 9.98 10.39
CA ARG A 172 10.60 9.35 10.33
C ARG A 172 10.49 7.82 10.37
N PRO A 173 10.79 7.10 9.27
CA PRO A 173 10.72 5.65 9.24
C PRO A 173 11.96 4.99 9.90
N HIS A 174 12.34 5.45 11.09
CA HIS A 174 13.55 5.02 11.80
C HIS A 174 13.56 3.55 12.22
N TRP A 175 12.39 2.91 12.23
CA TRP A 175 12.26 1.47 12.53
C TRP A 175 12.55 0.55 11.33
N GLN A 176 12.77 1.11 10.15
CA GLN A 176 12.95 0.36 8.91
C GLN A 176 14.42 0.27 8.53
N GLU A 177 15.23 -0.37 9.38
CA GLU A 177 16.68 -0.53 9.15
C GLU A 177 17.04 -1.23 7.83
N PHE A 178 16.13 -2.03 7.28
CA PHE A 178 16.33 -2.74 6.02
C PHE A 178 16.44 -1.80 4.80
N ILE A 179 15.99 -0.55 4.89
CA ILE A 179 16.07 0.40 3.77
C ILE A 179 17.47 0.96 3.55
N LYS A 180 18.35 0.92 4.56
CA LYS A 180 19.70 1.47 4.49
C LYS A 180 20.50 0.98 3.28
N PRO A 181 20.54 -0.33 2.97
CA PRO A 181 21.31 -0.83 1.83
C PRO A 181 20.80 -0.35 0.46
N TYR A 182 19.54 0.07 0.36
CA TYR A 182 18.96 0.48 -0.91
C TYR A 182 19.27 1.93 -1.28
N GLY A 183 19.55 2.78 -0.31
CA GLY A 183 19.81 4.20 -0.54
C GLY A 183 18.59 4.98 -1.06
N GLN A 184 17.40 4.40 -0.99
CA GLN A 184 16.12 4.94 -1.45
C GLN A 184 15.12 4.91 -0.30
N ILE A 185 14.84 6.05 0.32
CA ILE A 185 14.07 6.16 1.56
C ILE A 185 12.67 6.69 1.31
N ALA A 186 12.56 7.85 0.65
CA ALA A 186 11.27 8.52 0.49
C ALA A 186 10.48 7.92 -0.68
N LEU A 187 10.90 8.11 -1.92
CA LEU A 187 10.08 7.79 -3.09
C LEU A 187 9.70 6.31 -3.18
N LEU A 188 10.65 5.39 -3.02
CA LEU A 188 10.40 3.96 -3.14
C LEU A 188 9.68 3.37 -1.93
N ASN A 189 10.00 3.83 -0.71
CA ASN A 189 9.51 3.17 0.50
C ASN A 189 8.30 3.86 1.14
N MET A 190 8.24 5.19 1.14
CA MET A 190 7.18 5.97 1.78
C MET A 190 6.23 6.60 0.76
N SER A 191 6.74 7.38 -0.20
CA SER A 191 5.91 8.05 -1.19
C SER A 191 5.14 7.09 -2.10
N ILE A 192 5.60 5.85 -2.24
CA ILE A 192 4.88 4.81 -2.99
C ILE A 192 3.43 4.64 -2.50
N HIS A 193 3.16 4.83 -1.20
CA HIS A 193 1.80 4.82 -0.66
C HIS A 193 0.96 5.98 -1.20
N HIS A 194 1.56 7.17 -1.30
CA HIS A 194 0.88 8.39 -1.74
C HIS A 194 0.73 8.42 -3.25
N LEU A 195 1.76 8.00 -4.00
CA LEU A 195 1.70 7.83 -5.45
C LEU A 195 0.64 6.82 -5.86
N ASP A 196 0.54 5.71 -5.13
CA ASP A 196 -0.50 4.72 -5.31
C ASP A 196 -1.90 5.25 -4.93
N ALA A 197 -2.02 6.02 -3.83
CA ALA A 197 -3.26 6.66 -3.43
C ALA A 197 -3.75 7.68 -4.47
N PHE A 198 -2.88 8.50 -5.04
CA PHE A 198 -3.23 9.40 -6.14
C PHE A 198 -3.71 8.64 -7.38
N ARG A 199 -3.04 7.54 -7.75
CA ARG A 199 -3.50 6.68 -8.84
C ARG A 199 -4.84 6.01 -8.55
N TYR A 200 -5.07 5.57 -7.32
CA TYR A 200 -6.35 4.99 -6.87
C TYR A 200 -7.50 6.01 -6.96
N LEU A 201 -7.26 7.26 -6.58
CA LEU A 201 -8.27 8.31 -6.54
C LEU A 201 -8.56 8.92 -7.91
N PHE A 202 -7.52 9.14 -8.74
CA PHE A 202 -7.60 9.96 -9.94
C PHE A 202 -7.10 9.27 -11.23
N GLY A 203 -6.64 8.03 -11.13
CA GLY A 203 -6.02 7.34 -12.27
C GLY A 203 -4.56 7.74 -12.48
N ASP A 204 -4.03 7.45 -13.66
CA ASP A 204 -2.63 7.69 -13.98
C ASP A 204 -2.36 9.13 -14.37
N PRO A 205 -1.33 9.78 -13.82
CA PRO A 205 -0.90 11.10 -14.28
C PRO A 205 -0.21 11.01 -15.65
N GLU A 206 -0.23 12.10 -16.44
CA GLU A 206 0.56 12.18 -17.66
C GLU A 206 2.06 12.25 -17.38
N ARG A 207 2.46 13.01 -16.34
CA ARG A 207 3.87 13.20 -16.00
C ARG A 207 4.07 13.59 -14.54
N VAL A 208 5.29 13.44 -14.07
CA VAL A 208 5.74 13.81 -12.73
C VAL A 208 6.94 14.76 -12.78
N VAL A 209 6.95 15.71 -11.83
CA VAL A 209 8.09 16.61 -11.56
C VAL A 209 8.51 16.43 -10.11
N VAL A 210 9.80 16.19 -9.84
CA VAL A 210 10.30 15.91 -8.49
C VAL A 210 11.48 16.81 -8.13
N SER A 211 11.47 17.27 -6.89
CA SER A 211 12.64 17.82 -6.20
C SER A 211 12.88 17.02 -4.93
N ALA A 212 14.03 16.38 -4.82
CA ALA A 212 14.38 15.57 -3.66
C ALA A 212 15.78 15.89 -3.16
N ARG A 213 16.07 15.45 -1.94
CA ARG A 213 17.41 15.53 -1.34
C ARG A 213 17.60 14.49 -0.25
N PRO A 214 18.85 14.10 0.05
CA PRO A 214 19.17 13.28 1.22
C PRO A 214 18.72 13.93 2.53
N ASP A 215 18.37 13.10 3.50
CA ASP A 215 18.16 13.50 4.89
C ASP A 215 19.53 13.66 5.58
N PRO A 216 19.89 14.87 6.04
CA PRO A 216 21.18 15.11 6.65
C PRO A 216 21.37 14.47 8.03
N SER A 217 20.32 13.93 8.61
CA SER A 217 20.37 13.26 9.93
C SER A 217 20.70 11.77 9.86
N HIS A 218 20.73 11.19 8.65
CA HIS A 218 21.14 9.80 8.44
C HIS A 218 22.65 9.71 8.16
N ASP A 219 23.26 8.66 8.71
CA ASP A 219 24.69 8.37 8.62
C ASP A 219 25.05 7.37 7.49
N PHE A 220 24.11 7.08 6.61
CA PHE A 220 24.28 6.16 5.48
C PHE A 220 23.99 6.85 4.14
N PRO A 221 24.62 6.42 3.04
CA PRO A 221 24.36 6.97 1.72
C PRO A 221 22.92 6.72 1.25
N HIS A 222 22.24 7.77 0.80
CA HIS A 222 20.90 7.69 0.21
C HIS A 222 20.63 8.91 -0.68
N GLU A 223 19.67 8.78 -1.60
CA GLU A 223 19.34 9.83 -2.57
C GLU A 223 18.26 10.79 -2.05
N ASP A 224 17.27 10.25 -1.34
CA ASP A 224 16.03 10.92 -1.00
C ASP A 224 15.57 10.63 0.44
N GLY A 225 15.62 11.61 1.31
CA GLY A 225 14.99 11.61 2.65
C GLY A 225 13.89 12.66 2.75
N LEU A 226 13.88 13.57 1.78
CA LEU A 226 12.87 14.60 1.59
C LEU A 226 12.53 14.66 0.10
N ALA A 227 11.24 14.52 -0.26
CA ALA A 227 10.79 14.58 -1.63
C ALA A 227 9.56 15.49 -1.77
N PHE A 228 9.62 16.40 -2.75
CA PHE A 228 8.50 17.19 -3.23
C PHE A 228 8.19 16.74 -4.65
N TYR A 229 6.90 16.52 -4.97
CA TYR A 229 6.53 16.15 -6.33
C TYR A 229 5.20 16.74 -6.75
N ILE A 230 5.05 16.94 -8.06
CA ILE A 230 3.82 17.37 -8.71
C ILE A 230 3.46 16.31 -9.76
N LEU A 231 2.24 15.81 -9.70
CA LEU A 231 1.64 14.95 -10.72
C LEU A 231 0.69 15.79 -11.57
N GLU A 232 0.88 15.76 -12.87
CA GLU A 232 0.06 16.49 -13.83
C GLU A 232 -0.83 15.51 -14.60
N TYR A 233 -2.14 15.78 -14.59
CA TYR A 233 -3.15 14.95 -15.23
C TYR A 233 -3.70 15.63 -16.50
N ALA A 234 -4.16 14.84 -17.47
CA ALA A 234 -4.68 15.31 -18.74
C ALA A 234 -5.92 16.21 -18.62
N ASP A 235 -6.76 15.95 -17.62
CA ASP A 235 -7.96 16.74 -17.31
C ASP A 235 -7.69 18.07 -16.59
N GLY A 236 -6.42 18.37 -16.33
CA GLY A 236 -5.97 19.61 -15.69
C GLY A 236 -5.75 19.52 -14.19
N LEU A 237 -6.13 18.42 -13.51
CA LEU A 237 -5.81 18.20 -12.10
C LEU A 237 -4.30 18.32 -11.84
N ARG A 238 -3.95 18.94 -10.73
CA ARG A 238 -2.58 18.94 -10.18
C ARG A 238 -2.60 18.32 -8.80
N ALA A 239 -1.88 17.17 -8.65
CA ALA A 239 -1.68 16.57 -7.36
C ALA A 239 -0.26 16.85 -6.85
N ILE A 240 -0.13 17.18 -5.58
CA ILE A 240 1.12 17.60 -4.95
C ILE A 240 1.42 16.67 -3.79
N GLY A 241 2.64 16.16 -3.73
CA GLY A 241 3.12 15.40 -2.58
C GLY A 241 4.33 16.05 -1.92
N LEU A 242 4.34 16.00 -0.60
CA LEU A 242 5.51 16.27 0.23
C LEU A 242 5.73 15.09 1.16
N ASP A 243 6.87 14.44 1.04
CA ASP A 243 7.30 13.36 1.91
C ASP A 243 8.56 13.76 2.66
N ASN A 244 8.37 14.17 3.91
CA ASN A 244 9.43 14.57 4.83
C ASN A 244 9.74 13.44 5.80
N CYS A 245 10.72 12.60 5.44
CA CYS A 245 11.22 11.52 6.31
C CYS A 245 12.21 12.00 7.37
N PHE A 246 12.47 13.29 7.43
CA PHE A 246 13.39 13.92 8.39
C PHE A 246 12.74 14.22 9.74
N THR A 247 11.43 14.45 9.76
CA THR A 247 10.69 14.84 10.98
C THR A 247 10.91 13.83 12.11
N TRP A 248 11.26 14.32 13.27
CA TRP A 248 11.49 13.53 14.49
C TRP A 248 10.42 13.71 15.58
N VAL A 249 9.44 14.58 15.33
CA VAL A 249 8.34 14.90 16.23
C VAL A 249 7.10 15.25 15.41
N ASP A 250 5.91 15.07 15.98
CA ASP A 250 4.63 15.37 15.35
C ASP A 250 4.42 14.60 14.02
N HIS A 251 4.56 13.29 14.12
CA HIS A 251 4.35 12.40 12.97
C HIS A 251 2.90 12.42 12.51
N ARG A 252 2.67 12.76 11.22
CA ARG A 252 1.32 12.83 10.65
C ARG A 252 1.36 12.76 9.13
N ILE A 253 0.21 12.42 8.56
CA ILE A 253 -0.09 12.51 7.15
C ILE A 253 -1.38 13.30 7.01
N ASP A 254 -1.29 14.47 6.39
CA ASP A 254 -2.45 15.32 6.05
C ASP A 254 -2.75 15.19 4.57
N TRP A 255 -4.03 15.29 4.20
CA TRP A 255 -4.43 15.33 2.80
C TRP A 255 -5.57 16.32 2.57
N ARG A 256 -5.68 16.84 1.32
CA ARG A 256 -6.73 17.76 0.89
C ARG A 256 -7.04 17.56 -0.58
N VAL A 257 -8.31 17.62 -0.95
CA VAL A 257 -8.79 17.63 -2.33
C VAL A 257 -9.80 18.76 -2.50
N GLU A 258 -9.60 19.58 -3.51
CA GLU A 258 -10.53 20.63 -3.91
C GLU A 258 -11.06 20.36 -5.31
N GLY A 259 -12.37 20.40 -5.45
CA GLY A 259 -13.08 20.32 -6.72
C GLY A 259 -13.94 21.55 -6.95
N THR A 260 -14.60 21.58 -8.10
CA THR A 260 -15.44 22.70 -8.51
C THR A 260 -16.67 22.91 -7.62
N GLU A 261 -17.14 21.85 -6.96
CA GLU A 261 -18.37 21.86 -6.15
C GLU A 261 -18.13 21.61 -4.67
N GLY A 262 -16.94 21.16 -4.27
CA GLY A 262 -16.68 20.84 -2.88
C GLY A 262 -15.21 20.69 -2.53
N VAL A 263 -14.96 20.56 -1.23
CA VAL A 263 -13.65 20.36 -0.63
C VAL A 263 -13.73 19.27 0.39
N ALA A 264 -12.77 18.35 0.36
CA ALA A 264 -12.52 17.36 1.39
C ALA A 264 -11.09 17.49 1.92
N LYS A 265 -10.90 17.29 3.21
CA LYS A 265 -9.59 17.27 3.87
C LYS A 265 -9.59 16.28 5.03
N GLY A 266 -8.43 15.81 5.40
CA GLY A 266 -8.34 14.87 6.52
C GLY A 266 -6.93 14.47 6.84
N THR A 267 -6.84 13.43 7.67
CA THR A 267 -5.58 12.83 8.08
C THR A 267 -5.64 11.33 7.84
N ILE A 268 -4.51 10.74 7.45
CA ILE A 268 -4.29 9.31 7.59
C ILE A 268 -3.61 9.12 8.94
N GLY A 269 -4.23 8.33 9.82
CA GLY A 269 -3.73 8.13 11.16
C GLY A 269 -2.33 7.53 11.13
N TRP A 270 -1.35 8.23 11.73
CA TRP A 270 0.01 7.71 11.82
C TRP A 270 0.03 6.44 12.69
N PRO A 271 0.71 5.38 12.26
CA PRO A 271 0.74 4.12 13.00
C PRO A 271 1.70 4.18 14.20
N ASP A 272 1.44 5.07 15.15
CA ASP A 272 2.16 5.08 16.42
C ASP A 272 1.85 3.78 17.17
N TYR A 273 2.79 2.87 17.11
CA TYR A 273 2.68 1.58 17.78
C TYR A 273 2.82 1.76 19.30
N PRO A 274 1.98 1.06 20.12
CA PRO A 274 0.90 0.13 19.74
C PRO A 274 -0.46 0.79 19.45
N GLU A 275 -0.62 2.07 19.64
CA GLU A 275 -1.90 2.78 19.62
C GLU A 275 -1.97 3.89 18.58
N GLY A 276 -1.90 3.53 17.29
CA GLY A 276 -2.05 4.51 16.21
C GLY A 276 -3.31 5.38 16.32
N SER A 277 -3.24 6.61 15.80
CA SER A 277 -4.38 7.54 15.76
C SER A 277 -5.40 7.15 14.69
N PRO A 278 -6.71 7.41 14.87
CA PRO A 278 -7.70 7.25 13.82
C PRO A 278 -7.46 8.23 12.66
N SER A 279 -7.82 7.78 11.46
CA SER A 279 -7.91 8.68 10.30
C SER A 279 -9.14 9.58 10.39
N THR A 280 -9.10 10.72 9.74
CA THR A 280 -10.21 11.69 9.74
C THR A 280 -10.56 12.14 8.33
N ILE A 281 -11.80 12.54 8.14
CA ILE A 281 -12.25 13.31 6.99
C ILE A 281 -13.21 14.41 7.45
N ASP A 282 -13.02 15.58 6.90
CA ASP A 282 -13.96 16.69 6.94
C ASP A 282 -14.25 17.10 5.50
N TRP A 283 -15.52 17.29 5.13
CA TRP A 283 -15.86 17.68 3.78
C TRP A 283 -17.05 18.65 3.76
N THR A 284 -17.11 19.46 2.71
CA THR A 284 -18.20 20.39 2.46
C THR A 284 -18.42 20.55 0.96
N THR A 285 -19.63 20.89 0.56
CA THR A 285 -20.00 21.21 -0.81
C THR A 285 -20.68 22.57 -0.87
N ARG A 286 -20.89 23.11 -2.08
CA ARG A 286 -21.67 24.35 -2.28
C ARG A 286 -23.10 24.22 -1.72
N GLU A 287 -23.71 23.03 -1.82
CA GLU A 287 -25.05 22.77 -1.29
C GLU A 287 -25.09 22.79 0.25
N LEU A 288 -24.02 22.43 0.92
CA LEU A 288 -23.92 22.47 2.38
C LEU A 288 -23.72 23.89 2.93
N ASP A 289 -23.55 24.88 2.07
CA ASP A 289 -23.45 26.31 2.41
C ASP A 289 -22.45 26.59 3.56
N GLY A 290 -21.24 26.02 3.44
CA GLY A 290 -20.16 26.22 4.41
C GLY A 290 -20.26 25.34 5.67
N LYS A 291 -21.24 24.47 5.79
CA LYS A 291 -21.28 23.47 6.85
C LYS A 291 -20.39 22.31 6.50
N TRP A 292 -19.68 21.79 7.49
CA TRP A 292 -18.76 20.67 7.34
C TRP A 292 -19.37 19.40 7.88
N GLU A 293 -19.38 18.36 7.07
CA GLU A 293 -19.61 16.99 7.52
C GLU A 293 -18.31 16.42 8.07
N GLN A 294 -18.38 15.74 9.22
CA GLN A 294 -17.21 15.33 10.00
C GLN A 294 -17.41 13.92 10.60
N PRO A 295 -17.56 12.89 9.78
CA PRO A 295 -17.66 11.53 10.28
C PRO A 295 -16.37 11.12 11.00
N ARG A 296 -16.50 10.25 11.99
CA ARG A 296 -15.38 9.73 12.77
C ARG A 296 -15.55 8.24 13.00
N TRP A 297 -14.45 7.52 12.90
CA TRP A 297 -14.39 6.07 13.04
C TRP A 297 -13.53 5.69 14.24
N LYS A 298 -13.69 4.45 14.73
CA LYS A 298 -12.80 3.85 15.72
C LYS A 298 -11.66 3.10 15.04
N GLU A 299 -11.89 2.66 13.82
CA GLU A 299 -10.90 1.98 13.01
C GLU A 299 -9.75 2.94 12.70
N ARG A 300 -8.58 2.35 12.49
CA ARG A 300 -7.33 3.05 12.22
C ARG A 300 -6.73 2.50 10.94
N TRP A 301 -5.82 3.23 10.33
CA TRP A 301 -5.06 2.69 9.21
C TRP A 301 -4.38 1.38 9.60
N PHE A 302 -3.59 1.37 10.69
CA PHE A 302 -2.99 0.18 11.29
C PHE A 302 -3.76 -0.24 12.54
N PRO A 303 -4.20 -1.52 12.65
CA PRO A 303 -4.03 -2.62 11.69
C PRO A 303 -5.21 -2.77 10.70
N HIS A 304 -6.29 -2.00 10.84
CA HIS A 304 -7.60 -2.34 10.24
C HIS A 304 -7.61 -2.33 8.69
N ALA A 305 -6.80 -1.49 8.03
CA ALA A 305 -6.71 -1.46 6.58
C ALA A 305 -6.18 -2.79 5.98
N PHE A 306 -5.44 -3.56 6.75
CA PHE A 306 -4.86 -4.84 6.29
C PHE A 306 -5.89 -5.97 6.14
N LYS A 307 -7.05 -5.84 6.79
CA LYS A 307 -8.23 -6.70 6.47
C LYS A 307 -8.65 -6.53 5.02
N GLY A 308 -8.61 -5.30 4.53
CA GLY A 308 -9.01 -4.96 3.17
C GLY A 308 -8.09 -5.57 2.13
N THR A 309 -6.77 -5.49 2.30
CA THR A 309 -5.81 -6.03 1.33
C THR A 309 -5.94 -7.55 1.20
N MET A 310 -5.97 -8.28 2.31
CA MET A 310 -6.15 -9.73 2.29
C MET A 310 -7.58 -10.12 1.84
N GLY A 311 -8.60 -9.45 2.35
CA GLY A 311 -9.99 -9.72 1.99
C GLY A 311 -10.26 -9.53 0.50
N GLN A 312 -9.69 -8.49 -0.10
CA GLN A 312 -9.81 -8.22 -1.52
C GLN A 312 -9.12 -9.31 -2.39
N LEU A 313 -7.96 -9.80 -1.95
CA LEU A 313 -7.30 -10.92 -2.61
C LEU A 313 -8.13 -12.21 -2.51
N MET A 314 -8.67 -12.52 -1.32
CA MET A 314 -9.57 -13.67 -1.13
C MET A 314 -10.80 -13.59 -2.03
N ARG A 315 -11.41 -12.40 -2.12
CA ARG A 315 -12.55 -12.17 -3.01
C ARG A 315 -12.17 -12.36 -4.47
N ALA A 316 -11.02 -11.85 -4.89
CA ALA A 316 -10.54 -12.05 -6.26
C ALA A 316 -10.31 -13.54 -6.61
N ILE A 317 -9.84 -14.34 -5.64
CA ILE A 317 -9.69 -15.79 -5.80
C ILE A 317 -11.08 -16.45 -5.88
N GLN A 318 -12.02 -16.08 -4.99
CA GLN A 318 -13.37 -16.65 -4.93
C GLN A 318 -14.14 -16.40 -6.22
N ASP A 319 -14.09 -15.17 -6.73
CA ASP A 319 -14.87 -14.70 -7.87
C ASP A 319 -14.14 -14.89 -9.22
N ASP A 320 -12.90 -15.39 -9.19
CA ASP A 320 -11.97 -15.52 -10.32
C ASP A 320 -11.80 -14.22 -11.12
N VAL A 321 -11.62 -13.12 -10.41
CA VAL A 321 -11.39 -11.79 -11.00
C VAL A 321 -9.99 -11.27 -10.69
N GLU A 322 -9.61 -10.17 -11.33
CA GLU A 322 -8.36 -9.46 -10.99
C GLU A 322 -8.51 -8.75 -9.63
N PRO A 323 -7.53 -8.87 -8.71
CA PRO A 323 -7.55 -8.09 -7.46
C PRO A 323 -7.49 -6.58 -7.71
N GLU A 324 -8.20 -5.79 -6.90
CA GLU A 324 -8.12 -4.31 -6.94
C GLU A 324 -6.67 -3.81 -6.73
N ILE A 325 -5.93 -4.51 -5.87
CA ILE A 325 -4.51 -4.25 -5.58
C ILE A 325 -3.60 -5.21 -6.34
N SER A 326 -3.93 -5.56 -7.57
CA SER A 326 -3.20 -6.57 -8.32
C SER A 326 -1.75 -6.17 -8.60
N GLY A 327 -0.93 -7.18 -8.89
CA GLY A 327 0.41 -6.97 -9.40
C GLY A 327 0.42 -6.07 -10.65
N ARG A 328 -0.55 -6.24 -11.57
CA ARG A 328 -0.68 -5.42 -12.79
C ARG A 328 -0.93 -3.95 -12.46
N THR A 329 -1.87 -3.67 -11.56
CA THR A 329 -2.13 -2.29 -11.09
C THR A 329 -0.88 -1.69 -10.45
N THR A 330 -0.13 -2.50 -9.71
CA THR A 330 1.10 -2.09 -9.04
C THR A 330 2.21 -1.74 -10.02
N LEU A 331 2.27 -2.36 -11.22
CA LEU A 331 3.26 -1.97 -12.24
C LEU A 331 3.17 -0.49 -12.60
N GLY A 332 1.96 0.08 -12.69
CA GLY A 332 1.81 1.52 -12.90
C GLY A 332 2.31 2.37 -11.72
N THR A 333 2.16 1.89 -10.48
CA THR A 333 2.73 2.57 -9.30
C THR A 333 4.26 2.50 -9.31
N MET A 334 4.84 1.34 -9.62
CA MET A 334 6.30 1.18 -9.76
C MET A 334 6.87 2.01 -10.92
N ALA A 335 6.19 2.08 -12.06
CA ALA A 335 6.56 2.94 -13.18
C ALA A 335 6.54 4.43 -12.79
N LEU A 336 5.57 4.85 -11.98
CA LEU A 336 5.50 6.22 -11.47
C LEU A 336 6.62 6.52 -10.47
N VAL A 337 6.99 5.57 -9.62
CA VAL A 337 8.18 5.69 -8.73
C VAL A 337 9.46 5.83 -9.54
N GLU A 338 9.63 5.01 -10.58
CA GLU A 338 10.79 5.11 -11.50
C GLU A 338 10.81 6.46 -12.23
N ALA A 339 9.67 6.93 -12.74
CA ALA A 339 9.55 8.24 -13.35
C ALA A 339 9.89 9.36 -12.36
N ALA A 340 9.52 9.22 -11.08
CA ALA A 340 9.84 10.17 -10.04
C ALA A 340 11.34 10.24 -9.76
N TYR A 341 12.03 9.11 -9.62
CA TYR A 341 13.51 9.11 -9.49
C TYR A 341 14.20 9.70 -10.72
N ARG A 342 13.73 9.35 -11.93
CA ARG A 342 14.26 9.89 -13.18
C ARG A 342 14.07 11.41 -13.25
N SER A 343 12.91 11.92 -12.87
CA SER A 343 12.63 13.36 -12.82
C SER A 343 13.61 14.10 -11.89
N PHE A 344 13.85 13.55 -10.72
CA PHE A 344 14.81 14.11 -9.77
C PHE A 344 16.25 14.09 -10.31
N ARG A 345 16.70 12.96 -10.85
CA ARG A 345 18.08 12.78 -11.33
C ARG A 345 18.38 13.60 -12.58
N GLU A 346 17.40 13.73 -13.48
CA GLU A 346 17.55 14.44 -14.77
C GLU A 346 17.13 15.92 -14.70
N GLY A 347 16.45 16.34 -13.63
CA GLY A 347 16.00 17.73 -13.44
C GLY A 347 14.93 18.16 -14.45
N ARG A 348 14.05 17.24 -14.89
CA ARG A 348 12.99 17.50 -15.85
C ARG A 348 11.66 16.84 -15.45
N ALA A 349 10.57 17.28 -16.07
CA ALA A 349 9.32 16.53 -16.04
C ALA A 349 9.48 15.21 -16.83
N VAL A 350 9.03 14.08 -16.25
CA VAL A 350 9.09 12.77 -16.88
C VAL A 350 7.67 12.27 -17.15
N PRO A 351 7.30 12.00 -18.41
CA PRO A 351 6.05 11.35 -18.77
C PRO A 351 5.99 9.92 -18.18
N LEU A 352 4.85 9.52 -17.61
CA LEU A 352 4.67 8.17 -17.10
C LEU A 352 4.79 7.11 -18.21
N GLU A 353 4.34 7.45 -19.41
CA GLU A 353 4.43 6.57 -20.58
C GLU A 353 5.87 6.23 -20.96
N GLU A 354 6.84 7.11 -20.68
CA GLU A 354 8.26 6.86 -20.97
C GLU A 354 8.78 5.64 -20.18
N THR A 355 8.49 5.57 -18.89
CA THR A 355 8.91 4.45 -18.04
C THR A 355 8.10 3.18 -18.30
N ARG A 356 6.82 3.31 -18.65
CA ARG A 356 5.97 2.17 -19.04
C ARG A 356 6.45 1.53 -20.33
N ALA A 357 6.69 2.33 -21.36
CA ALA A 357 7.14 1.84 -22.67
C ALA A 357 8.48 1.10 -22.58
N GLU A 358 9.43 1.63 -21.80
CA GLU A 358 10.73 0.98 -21.57
C GLU A 358 10.60 -0.37 -20.86
N ALA A 359 9.66 -0.49 -19.94
CA ALA A 359 9.38 -1.74 -19.23
C ALA A 359 8.42 -2.70 -19.97
N GLY A 360 7.91 -2.32 -21.15
CA GLY A 360 6.94 -3.11 -21.90
C GLY A 360 5.58 -3.25 -21.22
N ILE A 361 5.18 -2.25 -20.42
CA ILE A 361 3.89 -2.21 -19.73
C ILE A 361 2.89 -1.42 -20.61
N ALA A 362 1.74 -2.03 -20.87
CA ALA A 362 0.66 -1.40 -21.65
C ALA A 362 -0.16 -0.39 -20.79
#